data_7f5136e79551e2011ad92e223994e4a4
#
_entry.id   7f5136e79551e2011ad92e223994e4a4
#
_cell.length_a   1.000
_cell.length_b   1.000
_cell.length_c   1.000
_cell.angle_alpha   90.00
_cell.angle_beta   90.00
_cell.angle_gamma   90.00
#
_symmetry.space_group_name_H-M   'P 1'
#
loop_
_entity.id
_entity.type
_entity.pdbx_description
1 polymer ?
#
loop_
_entity_poly.entity_id
_entity_poly.type
_entity_poly.pdbx_seq_one_letter_code
_entity_poly.pdbx_strand_id
1 'polypeptide(L)'
;AFKVADYREAFEKRSGEFDAVIVDTPDHHHAPMMLTAMQHNKHIYGQKPLVHQLDELRMIREGLAARPYVVTQMGNQRSAIEGRQQAVEILRSNQLGRPVESHVWTGEVKRGHYFVDPWSELPKGKPAPKELSWDLWNGPLQDELAYSDDLAPRRWRAFWDTGGGQLADWGCHLLDLLYFAYDLPSPTAV
;
A
#
# COMPACT_ATOMS: atom_id res chain seq x y z
N ALA A 1 26.31 -4.54 3.30
CA ALA A 1 25.04 -3.78 3.24
C ALA A 1 25.36 -2.30 3.12
N PHE A 2 24.61 -1.57 2.31
CA PHE A 2 24.72 -0.11 2.17
C PHE A 2 23.43 0.58 2.63
N LYS A 3 23.51 1.87 2.91
CA LYS A 3 22.36 2.71 3.22
C LYS A 3 22.37 3.91 2.29
N VAL A 4 21.20 4.30 1.80
CA VAL A 4 20.98 5.52 1.03
C VAL A 4 19.79 6.26 1.64
N ALA A 5 19.79 7.57 1.54
CA ALA A 5 18.64 8.38 1.96
C ALA A 5 17.55 8.37 0.87
N ASP A 6 17.98 8.43 -0.39
CA ASP A 6 17.12 8.42 -1.55
C ASP A 6 17.21 7.05 -2.25
N TYR A 7 16.08 6.36 -2.38
CA TYR A 7 16.02 5.04 -3.03
C TYR A 7 16.51 5.09 -4.50
N ARG A 8 16.34 6.22 -5.19
CA ARG A 8 16.79 6.40 -6.58
C ARG A 8 18.30 6.20 -6.72
N GLU A 9 19.07 6.62 -5.72
CA GLU A 9 20.52 6.38 -5.71
C GLU A 9 20.88 4.89 -5.70
N ALA A 10 20.09 4.05 -5.02
CA ALA A 10 20.32 2.60 -5.03
C ALA A 10 20.16 2.02 -6.44
N PHE A 11 19.12 2.45 -7.15
CA PHE A 11 18.87 2.00 -8.51
C PHE A 11 19.90 2.53 -9.51
N GLU A 12 20.26 3.79 -9.42
CA GLU A 12 21.22 4.43 -10.34
C GLU A 12 22.64 3.92 -10.15
N LYS A 13 23.10 3.76 -8.91
CA LYS A 13 24.50 3.49 -8.60
C LYS A 13 24.80 2.03 -8.29
N ARG A 14 23.79 1.24 -7.88
CA ARG A 14 23.97 -0.09 -7.30
C ARG A 14 22.96 -1.14 -7.78
N SER A 15 22.28 -0.87 -8.88
CA SER A 15 21.26 -1.80 -9.39
C SER A 15 21.76 -3.22 -9.64
N GLY A 16 23.06 -3.40 -9.92
CA GLY A 16 23.68 -4.72 -10.08
C GLY A 16 23.90 -5.51 -8.78
N GLU A 17 23.68 -4.90 -7.61
CA GLU A 17 23.95 -5.54 -6.32
C GLU A 17 22.70 -6.20 -5.67
N PHE A 18 21.52 -6.10 -6.30
CA PHE A 18 20.29 -6.70 -5.81
C PHE A 18 19.36 -7.11 -6.96
N ASP A 19 18.55 -8.14 -6.73
CA ASP A 19 17.60 -8.69 -7.71
C ASP A 19 16.15 -8.37 -7.40
N ALA A 20 15.87 -8.02 -6.16
CA ALA A 20 14.52 -7.74 -5.68
C ALA A 20 14.49 -6.57 -4.70
N VAL A 21 13.31 -5.97 -4.58
CA VAL A 21 13.04 -4.90 -3.62
C VAL A 21 11.80 -5.20 -2.79
N ILE A 22 11.82 -4.74 -1.55
CA ILE A 22 10.65 -4.66 -0.68
C ILE A 22 10.27 -3.20 -0.57
N VAL A 23 9.03 -2.87 -0.97
CA VAL A 23 8.47 -1.52 -0.84
C VAL A 23 7.54 -1.49 0.36
N ASP A 24 7.99 -0.87 1.46
CA ASP A 24 7.30 -0.78 2.75
C ASP A 24 7.36 0.66 3.26
N THR A 25 6.67 1.53 2.57
CA THR A 25 6.64 2.98 2.76
C THR A 25 5.21 3.45 3.02
N PRO A 26 4.95 4.75 3.25
CA PRO A 26 3.60 5.30 3.13
C PRO A 26 3.00 5.08 1.74
N ASP A 27 1.66 4.99 1.68
CA ASP A 27 0.92 4.56 0.48
C ASP A 27 1.28 5.34 -0.78
N HIS A 28 1.43 6.66 -0.67
CA HIS A 28 1.75 7.55 -1.80
C HIS A 28 3.11 7.29 -2.46
N HIS A 29 3.99 6.54 -1.80
CA HIS A 29 5.29 6.15 -2.36
C HIS A 29 5.28 4.80 -3.07
N HIS A 30 4.25 3.96 -2.88
CA HIS A 30 4.28 2.58 -3.36
C HIS A 30 4.45 2.50 -4.87
N ALA A 31 3.59 3.16 -5.63
CA ALA A 31 3.62 3.09 -7.09
C ALA A 31 4.91 3.64 -7.70
N PRO A 32 5.40 4.84 -7.35
CA PRO A 32 6.65 5.37 -7.90
C PRO A 32 7.86 4.45 -7.66
N MET A 33 7.96 3.87 -6.45
CA MET A 33 9.07 2.96 -6.13
C MET A 33 8.95 1.64 -6.89
N MET A 34 7.75 1.06 -7.00
CA MET A 34 7.53 -0.16 -7.78
C MET A 34 7.78 0.07 -9.26
N LEU A 35 7.35 1.19 -9.83
CA LEU A 35 7.62 1.53 -11.23
C LEU A 35 9.12 1.68 -11.50
N THR A 36 9.85 2.32 -10.57
CA THR A 36 11.31 2.40 -10.65
C THR A 36 11.94 1.00 -10.62
N ALA A 37 11.50 0.14 -9.72
CA ALA A 37 11.98 -1.24 -9.65
C ALA A 37 11.73 -2.01 -10.97
N MET A 38 10.55 -1.85 -11.57
CA MET A 38 10.21 -2.44 -12.87
C MET A 38 11.12 -1.92 -13.99
N GLN A 39 11.40 -0.61 -14.02
CA GLN A 39 12.30 -0.02 -15.02
C GLN A 39 13.71 -0.64 -14.96
N HIS A 40 14.15 -1.00 -13.75
CA HIS A 40 15.43 -1.69 -13.52
C HIS A 40 15.34 -3.21 -13.50
N ASN A 41 14.20 -3.78 -13.93
CA ASN A 41 13.95 -5.22 -14.02
C ASN A 41 14.13 -5.98 -12.69
N LYS A 42 13.73 -5.36 -11.58
CA LYS A 42 13.79 -5.97 -10.25
C LYS A 42 12.48 -6.63 -9.87
N HIS A 43 12.55 -7.75 -9.18
CA HIS A 43 11.39 -8.38 -8.56
C HIS A 43 10.89 -7.51 -7.40
N ILE A 44 9.58 -7.58 -7.09
CA ILE A 44 8.96 -6.64 -6.17
C ILE A 44 8.10 -7.35 -5.15
N TYR A 45 8.35 -7.07 -3.89
CA TYR A 45 7.39 -7.30 -2.81
C TYR A 45 6.83 -5.94 -2.37
N GLY A 46 5.61 -5.62 -2.79
CA GLY A 46 4.97 -4.33 -2.49
C GLY A 46 3.97 -4.46 -1.35
N GLN A 47 4.04 -3.59 -0.34
CA GLN A 47 3.07 -3.57 0.74
C GLN A 47 1.68 -3.13 0.25
N LYS A 48 0.66 -3.49 1.04
CA LYS A 48 -0.73 -3.07 0.85
C LYS A 48 -0.98 -1.67 1.46
N PRO A 49 -1.89 -0.89 0.90
CA PRO A 49 -2.52 -1.06 -0.40
C PRO A 49 -1.48 -0.96 -1.52
N LEU A 50 -1.66 -1.71 -2.59
CA LEU A 50 -0.62 -1.79 -3.63
C LEU A 50 -0.32 -0.43 -4.26
N VAL A 51 -1.35 0.38 -4.42
CA VAL A 51 -1.28 1.73 -4.98
C VAL A 51 -2.17 2.68 -4.18
N HIS A 52 -1.94 3.97 -4.31
CA HIS A 52 -2.74 5.00 -3.68
C HIS A 52 -3.83 5.54 -4.63
N GLN A 53 -3.56 5.60 -5.94
CA GLN A 53 -4.47 6.12 -6.96
C GLN A 53 -4.79 5.07 -8.04
N LEU A 54 -5.97 5.19 -8.68
CA LEU A 54 -6.37 4.26 -9.75
C LEU A 54 -5.49 4.35 -10.99
N ASP A 55 -4.99 5.52 -11.31
CA ASP A 55 -4.08 5.69 -12.46
C ASP A 55 -2.74 5.02 -12.21
N GLU A 56 -2.26 5.01 -10.98
CA GLU A 56 -1.06 4.26 -10.59
C GLU A 56 -1.26 2.75 -10.83
N LEU A 57 -2.47 2.22 -10.55
CA LEU A 57 -2.77 0.81 -10.82
C LEU A 57 -2.67 0.49 -12.32
N ARG A 58 -3.13 1.39 -13.18
CA ARG A 58 -2.98 1.22 -14.63
C ARG A 58 -1.51 1.18 -15.04
N MET A 59 -0.72 2.13 -14.54
CA MET A 59 0.72 2.20 -14.81
C MET A 59 1.45 0.92 -14.34
N ILE A 60 1.13 0.42 -13.16
CA ILE A 60 1.69 -0.85 -12.64
C ILE A 60 1.33 -2.02 -13.55
N ARG A 61 0.06 -2.15 -13.96
CA ARG A 61 -0.38 -3.21 -14.87
C ARG A 61 0.31 -3.16 -16.23
N GLU A 62 0.44 -1.98 -16.81
CA GLU A 62 1.16 -1.75 -18.06
C GLU A 62 2.65 -2.08 -17.92
N GLY A 63 3.27 -1.63 -16.83
CA GLY A 63 4.65 -1.92 -16.50
C GLY A 63 4.95 -3.42 -16.40
N LEU A 64 4.05 -4.18 -15.76
CA LEU A 64 4.15 -5.64 -15.64
C LEU A 64 3.91 -6.35 -16.98
N ALA A 65 2.91 -5.91 -17.74
CA ALA A 65 2.66 -6.48 -19.06
C ALA A 65 3.87 -6.36 -20.00
N ALA A 66 4.61 -5.25 -19.90
CA ALA A 66 5.84 -5.03 -20.64
C ALA A 66 7.05 -5.84 -20.12
N ARG A 67 6.95 -6.42 -18.91
CA ARG A 67 8.04 -7.13 -18.23
C ARG A 67 7.58 -8.43 -17.58
N PRO A 68 7.17 -9.44 -18.38
CA PRO A 68 6.56 -10.67 -17.86
C PRO A 68 7.49 -11.53 -17.00
N TYR A 69 8.78 -11.24 -17.01
CA TYR A 69 9.79 -11.90 -16.16
C TYR A 69 9.93 -11.25 -14.77
N VAL A 70 9.35 -10.09 -14.53
CA VAL A 70 9.35 -9.47 -13.20
C VAL A 70 8.30 -10.14 -12.34
N VAL A 71 8.74 -10.79 -11.28
CA VAL A 71 7.87 -11.43 -10.30
C VAL A 71 7.45 -10.40 -9.27
N THR A 72 6.16 -10.37 -8.97
CA THR A 72 5.59 -9.45 -7.97
C THR A 72 4.75 -10.19 -6.94
N GLN A 73 4.78 -9.70 -5.72
CA GLN A 73 3.96 -10.19 -4.61
C GLN A 73 3.42 -8.98 -3.83
N MET A 74 2.12 -8.96 -3.57
CA MET A 74 1.55 -8.00 -2.63
C MET A 74 1.67 -8.50 -1.19
N GLY A 75 2.10 -7.62 -0.29
CA GLY A 75 2.31 -7.89 1.12
C GLY A 75 1.02 -7.87 1.95
N ASN A 76 0.10 -8.79 1.70
CA ASN A 76 -1.09 -8.97 2.53
C ASN A 76 -0.87 -10.15 3.50
N GLN A 77 -0.14 -9.92 4.58
CA GLN A 77 0.32 -10.96 5.51
C GLN A 77 -0.80 -11.79 6.15
N ARG A 78 -2.02 -11.26 6.23
CA ARG A 78 -3.15 -12.01 6.79
C ARG A 78 -3.59 -13.17 5.90
N SER A 79 -3.34 -13.10 4.62
CA SER A 79 -3.63 -14.20 3.68
C SER A 79 -2.81 -15.46 3.97
N ALA A 80 -1.64 -15.31 4.62
CA ALA A 80 -0.78 -16.42 4.99
C ALA A 80 -1.13 -17.09 6.35
N ILE A 81 -2.13 -16.57 7.07
CA ILE A 81 -2.55 -17.15 8.35
C ILE A 81 -3.30 -18.46 8.07
N GLU A 82 -2.89 -19.55 8.72
CA GLU A 82 -3.44 -20.89 8.53
C GLU A 82 -4.96 -20.93 8.65
N GLY A 83 -5.54 -20.31 9.68
CA GLY A 83 -6.99 -20.27 9.86
C GLY A 83 -7.73 -19.56 8.71
N ARG A 84 -7.09 -18.60 8.02
CA ARG A 84 -7.67 -17.98 6.83
C ARG A 84 -7.62 -18.90 5.62
N GLN A 85 -6.53 -19.63 5.45
CA GLN A 85 -6.42 -20.62 4.37
C GLN A 85 -7.46 -21.72 4.53
N GLN A 86 -7.63 -22.24 5.75
CA GLN A 86 -8.69 -23.20 6.07
C GLN A 86 -10.08 -22.63 5.80
N ALA A 87 -10.35 -21.37 6.16
CA ALA A 87 -11.62 -20.71 5.86
C ALA A 87 -11.87 -20.61 4.34
N VAL A 88 -10.86 -20.27 3.56
CA VAL A 88 -10.95 -20.26 2.08
C VAL A 88 -11.30 -21.65 1.54
N GLU A 89 -10.66 -22.70 2.03
CA GLU A 89 -10.93 -24.08 1.62
C GLU A 89 -12.38 -24.49 1.94
N ILE A 90 -12.86 -24.19 3.16
CA ILE A 90 -14.25 -24.46 3.56
C ILE A 90 -15.23 -23.71 2.66
N LEU A 91 -15.00 -22.42 2.39
CA LEU A 91 -15.85 -21.61 1.54
C LEU A 91 -15.87 -22.12 0.09
N ARG A 92 -14.73 -22.50 -0.45
CA ARG A 92 -14.60 -23.08 -1.80
C ARG A 92 -15.22 -24.48 -1.93
N SER A 93 -15.21 -25.27 -0.86
CA SER A 93 -15.75 -26.64 -0.88
C SER A 93 -17.27 -26.71 -1.02
N ASN A 94 -17.96 -25.57 -0.95
CA ASN A 94 -19.41 -25.45 -0.99
C ASN A 94 -20.15 -26.19 0.17
N GLN A 95 -19.44 -26.59 1.23
CA GLN A 95 -20.06 -27.26 2.40
C GLN A 95 -21.08 -26.38 3.11
N LEU A 96 -20.91 -25.06 3.05
CA LEU A 96 -21.83 -24.08 3.63
C LEU A 96 -22.89 -23.57 2.63
N GLY A 97 -22.89 -24.10 1.40
CA GLY A 97 -23.72 -23.61 0.32
C GLY A 97 -23.15 -22.33 -0.32
N ARG A 98 -23.89 -21.79 -1.29
CA ARG A 98 -23.49 -20.57 -2.00
C ARG A 98 -23.79 -19.34 -1.13
N PRO A 99 -22.83 -18.43 -0.93
CA PRO A 99 -23.09 -17.19 -0.23
C PRO A 99 -24.02 -16.32 -1.06
N VAL A 100 -24.95 -15.66 -0.39
CA VAL A 100 -25.88 -14.71 -1.01
C VAL A 100 -25.55 -13.27 -0.67
N GLU A 101 -24.90 -13.06 0.48
CA GLU A 101 -24.52 -11.74 0.97
C GLU A 101 -23.33 -11.88 1.92
N SER A 102 -22.45 -10.86 1.93
CA SER A 102 -21.33 -10.79 2.84
C SER A 102 -21.20 -9.39 3.41
N HIS A 103 -21.06 -9.30 4.72
CA HIS A 103 -20.79 -8.06 5.43
C HIS A 103 -19.38 -8.09 6.00
N VAL A 104 -18.65 -7.01 5.77
CA VAL A 104 -17.27 -6.85 6.25
C VAL A 104 -17.19 -5.57 7.07
N TRP A 105 -16.70 -5.67 8.28
CA TRP A 105 -16.56 -4.52 9.17
C TRP A 105 -15.33 -4.64 10.07
N THR A 106 -14.89 -3.52 10.61
CA THR A 106 -13.89 -3.46 11.66
C THR A 106 -14.45 -2.73 12.87
N GLY A 107 -14.34 -3.34 14.05
CA GLY A 107 -14.81 -2.75 15.30
C GLY A 107 -13.82 -1.78 15.94
N GLU A 108 -12.58 -1.75 15.49
CA GLU A 108 -11.55 -0.89 16.04
C GLU A 108 -11.33 0.36 15.18
N VAL A 109 -11.78 1.48 15.70
CA VAL A 109 -11.40 2.78 15.19
C VAL A 109 -10.11 3.21 15.90
N LYS A 110 -8.97 3.04 15.25
CA LYS A 110 -7.69 3.52 15.77
C LYS A 110 -7.59 5.04 15.57
N ARG A 111 -8.18 5.79 16.51
CA ARG A 111 -8.20 7.26 16.46
C ARG A 111 -6.83 7.88 16.19
N GLY A 112 -5.77 7.33 16.75
CA GLY A 112 -4.42 7.83 16.55
C GLY A 112 -3.83 7.62 15.14
N HIS A 113 -4.50 6.90 14.23
CA HIS A 113 -4.01 6.63 12.88
C HIS A 113 -4.87 7.27 11.80
N TYR A 114 -6.19 7.37 11.99
CA TYR A 114 -7.14 7.73 10.93
C TYR A 114 -7.97 8.96 11.24
N PHE A 115 -7.89 9.50 12.47
CA PHE A 115 -8.66 10.66 12.85
C PHE A 115 -7.75 11.81 13.22
N VAL A 116 -7.89 12.89 12.51
CA VAL A 116 -7.37 14.21 12.83
C VAL A 116 -8.56 15.09 13.17
N ASP A 117 -8.46 15.78 14.27
CA ASP A 117 -9.47 16.71 14.71
C ASP A 117 -8.89 18.13 14.62
N PRO A 118 -9.57 19.08 13.99
CA PRO A 118 -10.84 19.03 13.27
C PRO A 118 -10.67 18.61 11.80
N TRP A 119 -11.72 18.09 11.24
CA TRP A 119 -11.93 17.43 9.96
C TRP A 119 -11.42 18.12 8.67
N SER A 120 -11.04 19.36 8.71
CA SER A 120 -11.02 20.17 7.50
C SER A 120 -9.70 20.85 7.17
N GLU A 121 -8.73 20.81 8.03
CA GLU A 121 -7.49 21.53 7.80
C GLU A 121 -6.27 20.61 7.95
N LEU A 122 -5.35 20.74 7.02
CA LEU A 122 -4.02 20.17 7.19
C LEU A 122 -3.39 20.70 8.47
N PRO A 123 -2.64 19.87 9.20
CA PRO A 123 -1.98 20.30 10.43
C PRO A 123 -1.09 21.51 10.16
N LYS A 124 -1.04 22.45 11.10
CA LYS A 124 -0.10 23.56 11.02
C LYS A 124 1.32 23.01 10.98
N GLY A 125 2.03 23.38 9.93
CA GLY A 125 3.39 22.94 9.72
C GLY A 125 4.36 23.52 10.76
N LYS A 126 5.43 22.76 11.00
CA LYS A 126 6.60 23.18 11.77
C LYS A 126 7.87 22.69 11.06
N PRO A 127 9.05 23.21 11.40
CA PRO A 127 10.29 22.69 10.84
C PRO A 127 10.42 21.18 11.09
N ALA A 128 10.78 20.43 10.04
CA ALA A 128 11.07 19.01 10.17
C ALA A 128 12.31 18.77 11.03
N PRO A 129 12.39 17.64 11.75
CA PRO A 129 13.62 17.22 12.42
C PRO A 129 14.79 17.17 11.42
N LYS A 130 15.99 17.56 11.87
CA LYS A 130 17.17 17.63 10.99
C LYS A 130 17.58 16.28 10.38
N GLU A 131 17.22 15.20 11.06
CA GLU A 131 17.49 13.82 10.65
C GLU A 131 16.49 13.29 9.60
N LEU A 132 15.41 14.03 9.35
CA LEU A 132 14.36 13.65 8.42
C LEU A 132 14.45 14.50 7.15
N SER A 133 14.70 13.86 6.02
CA SER A 133 14.58 14.48 4.69
C SER A 133 13.11 14.57 4.32
N TRP A 134 12.49 15.69 4.71
CA TRP A 134 11.05 15.86 4.56
C TRP A 134 10.61 16.01 3.09
N ASP A 135 11.45 16.58 2.27
CA ASP A 135 11.30 16.62 0.82
C ASP A 135 11.22 15.22 0.19
N LEU A 136 12.07 14.30 0.63
CA LEU A 136 12.03 12.92 0.19
C LEU A 136 10.79 12.17 0.72
N TRP A 137 10.31 12.55 1.92
CA TRP A 137 9.09 11.98 2.47
C TRP A 137 7.85 12.46 1.71
N ASN A 138 7.78 13.72 1.30
CA ASN A 138 6.75 14.24 0.40
C ASN A 138 6.80 13.52 -0.96
N GLY A 139 8.00 13.33 -1.49
CA GLY A 139 8.26 12.52 -2.68
C GLY A 139 7.41 12.90 -3.89
N PRO A 140 6.43 12.05 -4.30
CA PRO A 140 5.65 12.26 -5.52
C PRO A 140 4.46 13.20 -5.34
N LEU A 141 4.24 13.78 -4.16
CA LEU A 141 3.11 14.68 -3.94
C LEU A 141 3.23 15.92 -4.84
N GLN A 142 2.11 16.33 -5.43
CA GLN A 142 2.06 17.52 -6.28
C GLN A 142 2.30 18.79 -5.46
N ASP A 143 1.67 18.85 -4.28
CA ASP A 143 1.82 19.95 -3.33
C ASP A 143 2.62 19.47 -2.13
N GLU A 144 3.68 20.18 -1.80
CA GLU A 144 4.51 19.83 -0.65
C GLU A 144 3.75 20.10 0.65
N LEU A 145 3.57 19.06 1.44
CA LEU A 145 2.97 19.16 2.77
C LEU A 145 4.01 19.68 3.77
N ALA A 146 3.61 20.64 4.59
CA ALA A 146 4.43 21.06 5.71
C ALA A 146 4.55 19.96 6.75
N TYR A 147 5.74 19.77 7.34
CA TYR A 147 5.95 18.76 8.37
C TYR A 147 5.06 18.98 9.59
N SER A 148 4.48 17.90 10.08
CA SER A 148 3.70 17.86 11.32
C SER A 148 3.83 16.48 11.98
N ASP A 149 3.82 16.43 13.31
CA ASP A 149 3.72 15.17 14.05
C ASP A 149 2.37 14.46 13.83
N ASP A 150 1.39 15.15 13.29
CA ASP A 150 0.12 14.56 12.86
C ASP A 150 0.25 13.80 11.53
N LEU A 151 1.21 14.13 10.69
CA LEU A 151 1.49 13.38 9.47
C LEU A 151 2.41 12.20 9.72
N ALA A 152 3.59 12.44 10.27
CA ALA A 152 4.60 11.42 10.49
C ALA A 152 4.77 11.10 11.97
N PRO A 153 5.04 9.83 12.34
CA PRO A 153 5.26 8.68 11.45
C PRO A 153 4.02 7.86 11.11
N ARG A 154 2.83 8.13 11.65
CA ARG A 154 1.72 7.19 11.56
C ARG A 154 0.42 7.74 10.98
N ARG A 155 0.11 9.01 11.24
CA ARG A 155 -1.20 9.60 10.90
C ARG A 155 -1.34 9.97 9.42
N TRP A 156 -0.29 9.87 8.63
CA TRP A 156 -0.34 10.04 7.19
C TRP A 156 -1.48 9.24 6.54
N ARG A 157 -1.91 8.15 7.15
CA ARG A 157 -3.04 7.33 6.71
C ARG A 157 -4.38 8.08 6.72
N ALA A 158 -4.50 9.11 7.54
CA ALA A 158 -5.73 9.90 7.70
C ALA A 158 -5.90 10.99 6.62
N PHE A 159 -4.84 11.29 5.87
CA PHE A 159 -4.86 12.36 4.88
C PHE A 159 -4.97 11.80 3.48
N TRP A 160 -5.81 12.43 2.67
CA TRP A 160 -6.10 11.98 1.31
C TRP A 160 -4.87 11.96 0.41
N ASP A 161 -3.95 12.92 0.59
CA ASP A 161 -2.75 13.02 -0.25
C ASP A 161 -1.72 11.91 0.01
N THR A 162 -1.75 11.32 1.19
CA THR A 162 -0.71 10.38 1.63
C THR A 162 -1.21 8.98 1.95
N GLY A 163 -2.53 8.80 2.15
CA GLY A 163 -3.13 7.51 2.47
C GLY A 163 -4.63 7.46 2.18
N GLY A 164 -5.19 6.27 2.12
CA GLY A 164 -6.60 6.02 1.83
C GLY A 164 -7.47 5.76 3.06
N GLY A 165 -7.05 6.22 4.25
CA GLY A 165 -7.78 6.04 5.49
C GLY A 165 -7.93 4.58 5.91
N GLN A 166 -8.93 4.35 6.75
CA GLN A 166 -9.19 3.02 7.31
C GLN A 166 -9.62 2.00 6.24
N LEU A 167 -10.30 2.44 5.19
CA LEU A 167 -10.73 1.54 4.13
C LEU A 167 -9.54 0.98 3.36
N ALA A 168 -8.60 1.81 2.93
CA ALA A 168 -7.42 1.36 2.20
C ALA A 168 -6.49 0.50 3.09
N ASP A 169 -6.32 0.88 4.36
CA ASP A 169 -5.44 0.15 5.27
C ASP A 169 -6.04 -1.19 5.72
N TRP A 170 -7.32 -1.21 6.14
CA TRP A 170 -7.97 -2.41 6.67
C TRP A 170 -8.78 -3.19 5.63
N GLY A 171 -9.33 -2.51 4.63
CA GLY A 171 -10.13 -3.16 3.59
C GLY A 171 -9.37 -4.27 2.90
N CYS A 172 -8.09 -4.08 2.59
CA CYS A 172 -7.23 -5.11 2.01
C CYS A 172 -7.17 -6.38 2.88
N HIS A 173 -7.17 -6.24 4.20
CA HIS A 173 -7.13 -7.38 5.11
C HIS A 173 -8.48 -8.07 5.31
N LEU A 174 -9.56 -7.35 5.16
CA LEU A 174 -10.90 -7.85 5.47
C LEU A 174 -11.60 -8.43 4.25
N LEU A 175 -11.49 -7.75 3.11
CA LEU A 175 -12.10 -8.19 1.85
C LEU A 175 -11.34 -9.35 1.18
N ASP A 176 -10.05 -9.45 1.42
CA ASP A 176 -9.15 -10.46 0.86
C ASP A 176 -9.70 -11.88 0.94
N LEU A 177 -10.27 -12.27 2.09
CA LEU A 177 -10.85 -13.60 2.28
C LEU A 177 -11.93 -13.91 1.23
N LEU A 178 -12.81 -12.95 0.96
CA LEU A 178 -13.93 -13.15 0.03
C LEU A 178 -13.44 -13.18 -1.41
N TYR A 179 -12.56 -12.24 -1.77
CA TYR A 179 -11.95 -12.23 -3.10
C TYR A 179 -11.17 -13.52 -3.38
N PHE A 180 -10.41 -13.98 -2.40
CA PHE A 180 -9.61 -15.20 -2.55
C PHE A 180 -10.47 -16.47 -2.57
N ALA A 181 -11.57 -16.51 -1.80
CA ALA A 181 -12.45 -17.67 -1.77
C ALA A 181 -13.31 -17.84 -3.03
N TYR A 182 -13.77 -16.73 -3.61
CA TYR A 182 -14.80 -16.75 -4.68
C TYR A 182 -14.35 -16.16 -6.01
N ASP A 183 -13.08 -15.78 -6.15
CA ASP A 183 -12.56 -15.13 -7.35
C ASP A 183 -13.47 -13.97 -7.83
N LEU A 184 -13.83 -13.09 -6.89
CA LEU A 184 -14.78 -12.03 -7.16
C LEU A 184 -14.23 -11.07 -8.25
N PRO A 185 -15.07 -10.63 -9.17
CA PRO A 185 -14.69 -9.59 -10.13
C PRO A 185 -14.53 -8.23 -9.44
N SER A 186 -14.09 -7.24 -10.20
CA SER A 186 -14.10 -5.86 -9.71
C SER A 186 -15.51 -5.43 -9.30
N PRO A 187 -15.64 -4.55 -8.28
CA PRO A 187 -16.94 -4.02 -7.87
C PRO A 187 -17.66 -3.35 -9.04
N THR A 188 -18.98 -3.50 -9.10
CA THR A 188 -19.83 -2.85 -10.11
C THR A 188 -20.37 -1.52 -9.62
N ALA A 189 -20.32 -1.27 -8.32
CA ALA A 189 -20.67 -0.01 -7.68
C ALA A 189 -19.84 0.18 -6.40
N VAL A 190 -19.59 1.42 -6.04
CA VAL A 190 -18.87 1.84 -4.82
C VAL A 190 -19.67 2.97 -4.16
#